data_a756e553181197c139f58203e1f43e00
#
_entry.id   a756e553181197c139f58203e1f43e00
#
_cell.length_a   1.000
_cell.length_b   1.000
_cell.length_c   1.000
_cell.angle_alpha   90.00
_cell.angle_beta   90.00
_cell.angle_gamma   90.00
#
_symmetry.space_group_name_H-M   'P 1'
#
loop_
_entity.id
_entity.type
_entity.pdbx_description
1 polymer ?
#
loop_
_entity_poly.entity_id
_entity_poly.type
_entity_poly.pdbx_seq_one_letter_code
_entity_poly.pdbx_strand_id
1 'polypeptide(L)'
;MPLLRLTRRATLVSAALMTASTLLPLPASAAEEPRRGGTLVIGSTQTPRHLNGAVQSGIATAMPSTQVFASPLRFDDKWNPQPYLAESWKLADDARSLTLKLRKDAVFHDGKPITSADVAFSVMAIKANHPFATMLGPVEKVDTPDAYTAIIRMSVPHPAIVLAMSPALCPILPKHIYGDGQDLKNHPRNTTDVIGSGPFRATEFKPSQRIVLERFDKFFLPGKPYLDKVIFNVTPDMASLVLGLERGDVQMLPFATLPTDLKRLANDPKVSLTSKGYDGIGPLNWLAFNTAKKPLSDVQVRKAIATSIDKNFITKALMGGFATVSDGPLVASSPFAVPDLVRYPLDLKKAAEMLDAAGYKAGAGGERFKLTIDYLPGGDDQQKNVAEYIRGQLKKVGIAVEVRASADFPAWAKRLASHDFDMSMDLVFNWGDPIIGVHRTYLSTNIKPIVWTNTQSYANPKVDELLNTAGSLADPTQRKAYYATFQKIVTDELPIEFINQVPYHTIASKKVGNVPTTIWGPLSPLDEVYLK
;
A
#
# COMPACT_ATOMS: atom_id res chain seq x y z
N MET A 1 77.46 -10.06 62.83
CA MET A 1 77.11 -10.75 64.09
C MET A 1 75.70 -10.41 64.45
N PRO A 2 74.96 -11.32 64.98
CA PRO A 2 74.41 -12.57 64.39
C PRO A 2 72.92 -12.72 64.55
N LEU A 3 72.46 -13.88 64.06
CA LEU A 3 71.38 -14.79 64.49
C LEU A 3 70.00 -14.56 63.88
N LEU A 4 69.67 -15.36 62.93
CA LEU A 4 68.90 -16.63 62.96
C LEU A 4 67.76 -16.69 63.96
N ARG A 5 66.54 -16.87 63.41
CA ARG A 5 65.72 -18.02 63.77
C ARG A 5 64.48 -18.18 62.83
N LEU A 6 64.39 -19.42 62.36
CA LEU A 6 63.23 -20.02 61.69
C LEU A 6 61.98 -20.03 62.56
N THR A 7 60.79 -19.99 61.97
CA THR A 7 59.70 -20.95 62.34
C THR A 7 58.60 -20.96 61.28
N ARG A 8 58.43 -22.12 60.72
CA ARG A 8 57.22 -22.91 60.41
C ARG A 8 56.14 -22.29 59.51
N ARG A 9 56.05 -22.90 58.35
CA ARG A 9 54.92 -22.96 57.43
C ARG A 9 53.73 -23.57 58.15
N ALA A 10 52.54 -22.92 58.06
CA ALA A 10 51.22 -23.50 58.22
C ALA A 10 50.50 -23.41 56.90
N THR A 11 50.32 -24.53 56.26
CA THR A 11 49.58 -24.72 55.03
C THR A 11 48.08 -24.74 55.35
N LEU A 12 47.35 -23.70 54.94
CA LEU A 12 45.86 -23.71 54.96
C LEU A 12 45.41 -24.12 53.56
N VAL A 13 44.88 -25.33 53.45
CA VAL A 13 44.19 -25.84 52.28
C VAL A 13 42.76 -25.24 52.34
N SER A 14 42.50 -24.24 51.53
CA SER A 14 41.12 -23.76 51.29
C SER A 14 40.52 -24.56 50.16
N ALA A 15 39.59 -25.46 50.50
CA ALA A 15 38.75 -26.17 49.54
C ALA A 15 37.73 -25.18 48.95
N ALA A 16 37.96 -24.76 47.70
CA ALA A 16 36.96 -24.03 46.91
C ALA A 16 35.91 -25.01 46.39
N LEU A 17 34.71 -25.02 46.99
CA LEU A 17 33.54 -25.64 46.40
C LEU A 17 33.12 -24.81 45.14
N MET A 18 33.44 -25.33 43.96
CA MET A 18 32.82 -24.87 42.71
C MET A 18 31.40 -25.45 42.65
N THR A 19 30.40 -24.61 42.97
CA THR A 19 29.00 -24.86 42.62
C THR A 19 28.85 -24.65 41.12
N ALA A 20 28.89 -25.75 40.38
CA ALA A 20 28.51 -25.77 38.96
C ALA A 20 27.01 -25.49 38.85
N SER A 21 26.62 -24.21 38.62
CA SER A 21 25.26 -23.85 38.22
C SER A 21 25.04 -24.40 36.82
N THR A 22 24.39 -25.52 36.71
CA THR A 22 23.84 -26.03 35.45
C THR A 22 22.75 -25.07 35.01
N LEU A 23 23.08 -24.12 34.12
CA LEU A 23 22.11 -23.39 33.34
C LEU A 23 21.39 -24.41 32.44
N LEU A 24 20.23 -24.88 32.91
CA LEU A 24 19.28 -25.58 32.07
C LEU A 24 18.90 -24.60 30.93
N PRO A 25 19.07 -24.99 29.65
CA PRO A 25 18.56 -24.16 28.57
C PRO A 25 17.03 -24.05 28.76
N LEU A 26 16.54 -22.82 28.89
CA LEU A 26 15.11 -22.54 28.78
C LEU A 26 14.65 -23.17 27.46
N PRO A 27 13.55 -23.93 27.44
CA PRO A 27 13.03 -24.48 26.21
C PRO A 27 12.76 -23.29 25.29
N ALA A 28 13.50 -23.21 24.18
CA ALA A 28 13.13 -22.35 23.08
C ALA A 28 11.68 -22.69 22.75
N SER A 29 10.78 -21.71 22.85
CA SER A 29 9.39 -21.88 22.44
C SER A 29 9.42 -22.48 21.04
N ALA A 30 9.11 -23.75 20.91
CA ALA A 30 9.04 -24.41 19.62
C ALA A 30 8.05 -23.62 18.78
N ALA A 31 8.49 -23.07 17.65
CA ALA A 31 7.59 -22.43 16.71
C ALA A 31 6.49 -23.44 16.38
N GLU A 32 5.25 -23.05 16.62
CA GLU A 32 4.09 -23.92 16.40
C GLU A 32 4.06 -24.31 14.93
N GLU A 33 4.17 -25.62 14.63
CA GLU A 33 4.17 -26.08 13.25
C GLU A 33 2.81 -25.78 12.59
N PRO A 34 2.83 -25.28 11.32
CA PRO A 34 1.61 -24.97 10.61
C PRO A 34 0.72 -26.21 10.45
N ARG A 35 -0.51 -26.13 10.92
CA ARG A 35 -1.51 -27.19 10.75
C ARG A 35 -2.20 -27.04 9.40
N ARG A 36 -2.45 -28.17 8.72
CA ARG A 36 -3.30 -28.19 7.53
C ARG A 36 -4.77 -28.32 7.93
N GLY A 37 -5.61 -27.61 7.20
CA GLY A 37 -7.05 -27.69 7.38
C GLY A 37 -7.69 -26.40 7.87
N GLY A 38 -8.99 -26.40 7.97
CA GLY A 38 -9.79 -25.32 8.52
C GLY A 38 -10.21 -24.25 7.50
N THR A 39 -11.12 -23.38 7.98
CA THR A 39 -11.69 -22.29 7.20
C THR A 39 -11.32 -20.94 7.82
N LEU A 40 -10.71 -20.07 7.05
CA LEU A 40 -10.46 -18.68 7.42
C LEU A 40 -11.58 -17.79 6.88
N VAL A 41 -12.26 -17.05 7.75
CA VAL A 41 -13.25 -16.04 7.36
C VAL A 41 -12.64 -14.66 7.51
N ILE A 42 -12.59 -13.92 6.38
CA ILE A 42 -12.06 -12.56 6.28
C ILE A 42 -13.23 -11.60 6.07
N GLY A 43 -13.35 -10.60 6.93
CA GLY A 43 -14.34 -9.54 6.76
C GLY A 43 -13.90 -8.50 5.73
N SER A 44 -14.84 -8.03 4.92
CA SER A 44 -14.65 -6.94 3.94
C SER A 44 -15.84 -6.00 3.97
N THR A 45 -15.58 -4.70 4.03
CA THR A 45 -16.63 -3.67 3.91
C THR A 45 -16.95 -3.30 2.46
N GLN A 46 -16.18 -3.80 1.52
CA GLN A 46 -16.30 -3.44 0.10
C GLN A 46 -16.70 -4.66 -0.74
N THR A 47 -17.61 -4.43 -1.68
CA THR A 47 -18.08 -5.44 -2.64
C THR A 47 -17.18 -5.46 -3.87
N PRO A 48 -16.55 -6.59 -4.21
CA PRO A 48 -15.85 -6.72 -5.48
C PRO A 48 -16.84 -6.79 -6.64
N ARG A 49 -16.52 -6.13 -7.75
CA ARG A 49 -17.30 -6.24 -8.98
C ARG A 49 -17.14 -7.64 -9.60
N HIS A 50 -15.94 -8.18 -9.54
CA HIS A 50 -15.53 -9.48 -10.04
C HIS A 50 -14.17 -9.89 -9.43
N LEU A 51 -13.63 -11.06 -9.81
CA LEU A 51 -12.39 -11.60 -9.25
C LEU A 51 -11.13 -11.35 -10.10
N ASN A 52 -11.25 -10.70 -11.26
CA ASN A 52 -10.13 -10.50 -12.19
C ASN A 52 -9.36 -9.21 -11.89
N GLY A 53 -8.25 -9.31 -11.16
CA GLY A 53 -7.35 -8.20 -10.86
C GLY A 53 -6.52 -7.69 -12.05
N ALA A 54 -6.52 -8.37 -13.20
CA ALA A 54 -5.83 -7.89 -14.40
C ALA A 54 -6.53 -6.71 -15.07
N VAL A 55 -7.83 -6.52 -14.81
CA VAL A 55 -8.64 -5.49 -15.46
C VAL A 55 -9.31 -4.54 -14.47
N GLN A 56 -9.17 -4.77 -13.18
CA GLN A 56 -9.80 -4.00 -12.10
C GLN A 56 -8.78 -3.74 -10.98
N SER A 57 -8.65 -2.50 -10.59
CA SER A 57 -7.95 -2.11 -9.37
C SER A 57 -8.90 -2.00 -8.17
N GLY A 58 -8.31 -1.86 -7.00
CA GLY A 58 -9.04 -1.67 -5.75
C GLY A 58 -8.97 -2.88 -4.83
N ILE A 59 -9.03 -2.60 -3.53
CA ILE A 59 -8.84 -3.57 -2.44
C ILE A 59 -9.85 -4.73 -2.54
N ALA A 60 -11.11 -4.41 -2.82
CA ALA A 60 -12.20 -5.39 -2.87
C ALA A 60 -11.95 -6.52 -3.89
N THR A 61 -11.43 -6.17 -5.08
CA THR A 61 -11.07 -7.16 -6.10
C THR A 61 -9.69 -7.77 -5.85
N ALA A 62 -8.71 -6.96 -5.41
CA ALA A 62 -7.34 -7.43 -5.26
C ALA A 62 -7.20 -8.52 -4.19
N MET A 63 -7.86 -8.41 -3.03
CA MET A 63 -7.78 -9.43 -1.97
C MET A 63 -8.16 -10.84 -2.45
N PRO A 64 -9.35 -11.09 -3.01
CA PRO A 64 -9.69 -12.41 -3.52
C PRO A 64 -8.93 -12.78 -4.80
N SER A 65 -8.60 -11.80 -5.65
CA SER A 65 -7.85 -12.04 -6.89
C SER A 65 -6.49 -12.67 -6.65
N THR A 66 -5.74 -12.18 -5.66
CA THR A 66 -4.40 -12.71 -5.32
C THR A 66 -4.44 -14.13 -4.74
N GLN A 67 -5.60 -14.61 -4.32
CA GLN A 67 -5.81 -15.99 -3.91
C GLN A 67 -6.11 -16.90 -5.10
N VAL A 68 -6.79 -16.35 -6.11
CA VAL A 68 -7.25 -17.11 -7.30
C VAL A 68 -6.19 -17.10 -8.40
N PHE A 69 -5.42 -16.03 -8.56
CA PHE A 69 -4.40 -15.87 -9.60
C PHE A 69 -3.02 -15.69 -9.00
N ALA A 70 -2.07 -16.52 -9.41
CA ALA A 70 -0.67 -16.32 -9.10
C ALA A 70 -0.07 -15.18 -9.93
N SER A 71 0.95 -14.53 -9.40
CA SER A 71 1.79 -13.55 -10.09
C SER A 71 3.15 -14.15 -10.45
N PRO A 72 3.94 -13.54 -11.33
CA PRO A 72 5.31 -13.98 -11.58
C PRO A 72 6.18 -13.99 -10.33
N LEU A 73 6.12 -12.93 -9.53
CA LEU A 73 6.91 -12.75 -8.31
C LEU A 73 6.02 -12.44 -7.12
N ARG A 74 6.52 -12.66 -5.91
CA ARG A 74 6.01 -12.09 -4.66
C ARG A 74 7.12 -11.27 -3.98
N PHE A 75 6.83 -10.61 -2.87
CA PHE A 75 7.76 -9.72 -2.19
C PHE A 75 7.77 -10.01 -0.69
N ASP A 76 8.91 -9.81 -0.04
CA ASP A 76 9.03 -9.83 1.41
C ASP A 76 8.65 -8.48 2.05
N ASP A 77 8.86 -8.34 3.37
CA ASP A 77 8.62 -7.10 4.12
C ASP A 77 9.74 -6.05 3.94
N LYS A 78 10.80 -6.38 3.19
CA LYS A 78 11.97 -5.52 2.91
C LYS A 78 12.05 -5.08 1.45
N TRP A 79 10.96 -5.21 0.70
CA TRP A 79 10.88 -4.88 -0.73
C TRP A 79 11.67 -5.80 -1.66
N ASN A 80 12.23 -6.91 -1.15
CA ASN A 80 12.94 -7.84 -2.01
C ASN A 80 11.95 -8.72 -2.78
N PRO A 81 12.10 -8.83 -4.11
CA PRO A 81 11.33 -9.78 -4.90
C PRO A 81 11.71 -11.22 -4.51
N GLN A 82 10.71 -12.09 -4.48
CA GLN A 82 10.84 -13.49 -4.10
C GLN A 82 10.29 -14.38 -5.22
N PRO A 83 10.84 -15.59 -5.40
CA PRO A 83 10.31 -16.56 -6.35
C PRO A 83 8.83 -16.89 -6.06
N TYR A 84 8.03 -17.00 -7.13
CA TYR A 84 6.65 -17.48 -7.02
C TYR A 84 6.32 -18.35 -8.25
N LEU A 85 5.55 -17.85 -9.25
CA LEU A 85 5.37 -18.57 -10.52
C LEU A 85 6.68 -18.58 -11.34
N ALA A 86 7.49 -17.52 -11.29
CA ALA A 86 8.85 -17.53 -11.78
C ALA A 86 9.81 -18.00 -10.69
N GLU A 87 10.66 -19.00 -11.01
CA GLU A 87 11.71 -19.50 -10.12
C GLU A 87 12.91 -18.56 -10.07
N SER A 88 13.15 -17.84 -11.17
CA SER A 88 14.21 -16.83 -11.27
C SER A 88 13.85 -15.77 -12.30
N TRP A 89 14.49 -14.61 -12.17
CA TRP A 89 14.33 -13.50 -13.09
C TRP A 89 15.64 -12.74 -13.25
N LYS A 90 15.76 -12.01 -14.35
CA LYS A 90 16.89 -11.12 -14.59
C LYS A 90 16.38 -9.86 -15.30
N LEU A 91 16.51 -8.70 -14.64
CA LEU A 91 16.43 -7.41 -15.29
C LEU A 91 17.75 -7.16 -16.03
N ALA A 92 17.69 -6.78 -17.28
CA ALA A 92 18.89 -6.41 -18.03
C ALA A 92 19.52 -5.13 -17.47
N ASP A 93 20.83 -4.97 -17.66
CA ASP A 93 21.58 -3.84 -17.10
C ASP A 93 21.09 -2.47 -17.62
N ASP A 94 20.55 -2.46 -18.84
CA ASP A 94 19.90 -1.27 -19.45
C ASP A 94 18.44 -1.10 -19.04
N ALA A 95 17.91 -1.97 -18.17
CA ALA A 95 16.52 -2.04 -17.73
C ALA A 95 15.47 -2.05 -18.88
N ARG A 96 15.87 -2.50 -20.09
CA ARG A 96 14.96 -2.61 -21.26
C ARG A 96 14.40 -4.00 -21.48
N SER A 97 14.77 -4.97 -20.65
CA SER A 97 14.13 -6.27 -20.67
C SER A 97 14.15 -6.94 -19.32
N LEU A 98 13.06 -7.65 -19.00
CA LEU A 98 12.96 -8.54 -17.84
C LEU A 98 12.75 -9.97 -18.35
N THR A 99 13.69 -10.85 -18.05
CA THR A 99 13.58 -12.28 -18.32
C THR A 99 13.01 -13.00 -17.11
N LEU A 100 11.94 -13.76 -17.28
CA LEU A 100 11.32 -14.63 -16.28
C LEU A 100 11.53 -16.09 -16.67
N LYS A 101 12.01 -16.92 -15.75
CA LYS A 101 12.06 -18.39 -15.88
C LYS A 101 10.96 -18.97 -15.02
N LEU A 102 9.98 -19.59 -15.67
CA LEU A 102 8.78 -20.12 -15.02
C LEU A 102 9.02 -21.52 -14.47
N ARG A 103 8.27 -21.86 -13.43
CA ARG A 103 8.11 -23.22 -12.93
C ARG A 103 7.51 -24.13 -14.01
N LYS A 104 8.00 -25.36 -14.09
CA LYS A 104 7.50 -26.34 -15.06
C LYS A 104 6.34 -27.20 -14.52
N ASP A 105 6.18 -27.19 -13.19
CA ASP A 105 5.18 -27.98 -12.46
C ASP A 105 3.89 -27.20 -12.17
N ALA A 106 3.83 -25.91 -12.53
CA ALA A 106 2.67 -25.07 -12.29
C ALA A 106 1.56 -25.33 -13.30
N VAL A 107 0.33 -25.49 -12.78
CA VAL A 107 -0.87 -25.70 -13.58
C VAL A 107 -1.99 -24.74 -13.16
N PHE A 108 -2.89 -24.42 -14.08
CA PHE A 108 -4.14 -23.75 -13.78
C PHE A 108 -5.11 -24.66 -13.02
N HIS A 109 -6.18 -24.07 -12.47
CA HIS A 109 -7.20 -24.83 -11.71
C HIS A 109 -7.89 -25.91 -12.53
N ASP A 110 -7.89 -25.82 -13.87
CA ASP A 110 -8.41 -26.84 -14.78
C ASP A 110 -7.36 -27.90 -15.17
N GLY A 111 -6.15 -27.80 -14.61
CA GLY A 111 -5.06 -28.75 -14.82
C GLY A 111 -4.19 -28.49 -16.06
N LYS A 112 -4.47 -27.46 -16.86
CA LYS A 112 -3.60 -27.09 -17.98
C LYS A 112 -2.32 -26.44 -17.50
N PRO A 113 -1.15 -26.70 -18.13
CA PRO A 113 0.12 -26.12 -17.73
C PRO A 113 0.12 -24.60 -17.93
N ILE A 114 0.80 -23.90 -17.02
CA ILE A 114 1.06 -22.46 -17.13
C ILE A 114 2.33 -22.28 -17.95
N THR A 115 2.25 -21.44 -18.98
CA THR A 115 3.35 -21.24 -19.92
C THR A 115 3.71 -19.76 -20.08
N SER A 116 4.83 -19.50 -20.75
CA SER A 116 5.25 -18.15 -21.13
C SER A 116 4.23 -17.42 -22.01
N ALA A 117 3.41 -18.17 -22.77
CA ALA A 117 2.33 -17.59 -23.56
C ALA A 117 1.22 -17.00 -22.70
N ASP A 118 0.97 -17.55 -21.50
CA ASP A 118 0.01 -17.01 -20.54
C ASP A 118 0.55 -15.74 -19.88
N VAL A 119 1.85 -15.70 -19.58
CA VAL A 119 2.53 -14.49 -19.10
C VAL A 119 2.46 -13.38 -20.14
N ALA A 120 2.79 -13.69 -21.41
CA ALA A 120 2.72 -12.72 -22.50
C ALA A 120 1.31 -12.17 -22.68
N PHE A 121 0.30 -13.04 -22.68
CA PHE A 121 -1.10 -12.65 -22.74
C PHE A 121 -1.48 -11.73 -21.57
N SER A 122 -1.15 -12.12 -20.33
CA SER A 122 -1.53 -11.39 -19.13
C SER A 122 -0.91 -10.00 -19.06
N VAL A 123 0.40 -9.89 -19.34
CA VAL A 123 1.10 -8.60 -19.35
C VAL A 123 0.47 -7.65 -20.37
N MET A 124 0.16 -8.11 -21.58
CA MET A 124 -0.46 -7.28 -22.60
C MET A 124 -1.93 -6.96 -22.29
N ALA A 125 -2.67 -7.90 -21.69
CA ALA A 125 -4.04 -7.69 -21.22
C ALA A 125 -4.10 -6.62 -20.12
N ILE A 126 -3.20 -6.68 -19.14
CA ILE A 126 -3.08 -5.67 -18.06
C ILE A 126 -2.70 -4.30 -18.66
N LYS A 127 -1.72 -4.26 -19.56
CA LYS A 127 -1.33 -3.01 -20.25
C LYS A 127 -2.51 -2.35 -20.98
N ALA A 128 -3.38 -3.15 -21.59
CA ALA A 128 -4.52 -2.63 -22.34
C ALA A 128 -5.71 -2.22 -21.47
N ASN A 129 -5.93 -2.88 -20.32
CA ASN A 129 -7.21 -2.83 -19.62
C ASN A 129 -7.14 -2.33 -18.16
N HIS A 130 -5.99 -2.51 -17.48
CA HIS A 130 -5.91 -2.18 -16.05
C HIS A 130 -5.92 -0.67 -15.83
N PRO A 131 -6.60 -0.15 -14.78
CA PRO A 131 -6.61 1.28 -14.44
C PRO A 131 -5.21 1.89 -14.25
N PHE A 132 -4.23 1.08 -13.80
CA PHE A 132 -2.81 1.49 -13.67
C PHE A 132 -1.96 0.99 -14.86
N ALA A 133 -2.51 0.98 -16.06
CA ALA A 133 -1.83 0.52 -17.29
C ALA A 133 -0.47 1.22 -17.53
N THR A 134 -0.30 2.43 -16.99
CA THR A 134 0.97 3.20 -17.07
C THR A 134 2.15 2.47 -16.45
N MET A 135 1.92 1.55 -15.48
CA MET A 135 2.97 0.71 -14.89
C MET A 135 3.63 -0.24 -15.91
N LEU A 136 2.94 -0.53 -17.00
CA LEU A 136 3.42 -1.32 -18.13
C LEU A 136 3.54 -0.48 -19.41
N GLY A 137 3.44 0.83 -19.32
CA GLY A 137 3.49 1.75 -20.46
C GLY A 137 4.63 1.47 -21.44
N PRO A 138 5.87 1.35 -20.97
CA PRO A 138 7.03 1.06 -21.82
C PRO A 138 7.07 -0.36 -22.42
N VAL A 139 6.26 -1.31 -21.96
CA VAL A 139 6.27 -2.67 -22.50
C VAL A 139 5.80 -2.67 -23.95
N GLU A 140 6.62 -3.14 -24.87
CA GLU A 140 6.27 -3.29 -26.28
C GLU A 140 5.71 -4.65 -26.60
N LYS A 141 6.38 -5.70 -26.12
CA LYS A 141 6.02 -7.09 -26.36
C LYS A 141 6.60 -8.00 -25.29
N VAL A 142 6.14 -9.24 -25.28
CA VAL A 142 6.75 -10.31 -24.49
C VAL A 142 7.13 -11.45 -25.44
N ASP A 143 8.43 -11.70 -25.55
CA ASP A 143 8.96 -12.82 -26.32
C ASP A 143 8.84 -14.12 -25.51
N THR A 144 8.47 -15.22 -26.17
CA THR A 144 8.29 -16.53 -25.56
C THR A 144 9.15 -17.57 -26.31
N PRO A 145 10.48 -17.56 -26.11
CA PRO A 145 11.39 -18.42 -26.88
C PRO A 145 11.17 -19.90 -26.61
N ASP A 146 10.64 -20.24 -25.46
CA ASP A 146 10.21 -21.57 -25.06
C ASP A 146 8.99 -21.48 -24.11
N ALA A 147 8.39 -22.63 -23.78
CA ALA A 147 7.19 -22.70 -22.94
C ALA A 147 7.36 -22.11 -21.53
N TYR A 148 8.59 -21.97 -21.02
CA TYR A 148 8.86 -21.58 -19.64
C TYR A 148 9.78 -20.35 -19.52
N THR A 149 10.04 -19.66 -20.62
CA THR A 149 10.82 -18.42 -20.63
C THR A 149 9.98 -17.31 -21.25
N ALA A 150 9.70 -16.26 -20.45
CA ALA A 150 9.07 -15.04 -20.91
C ALA A 150 10.07 -13.89 -20.82
N ILE A 151 10.23 -13.10 -21.89
CA ILE A 151 11.12 -11.94 -21.95
C ILE A 151 10.28 -10.70 -22.26
N ILE A 152 10.03 -9.89 -21.24
CA ILE A 152 9.28 -8.64 -21.37
C ILE A 152 10.23 -7.59 -21.97
N ARG A 153 9.90 -7.04 -23.14
CA ARG A 153 10.67 -6.01 -23.84
C ARG A 153 10.05 -4.64 -23.66
N MET A 154 10.90 -3.65 -23.40
CA MET A 154 10.49 -2.29 -23.10
C MET A 154 11.20 -1.30 -24.03
N SER A 155 10.46 -0.29 -24.53
CA SER A 155 10.96 0.75 -25.45
C SER A 155 11.99 1.68 -24.80
N VAL A 156 11.83 1.88 -23.49
CA VAL A 156 12.75 2.69 -22.67
C VAL A 156 13.10 1.92 -21.39
N PRO A 157 14.20 2.27 -20.70
CA PRO A 157 14.52 1.69 -19.41
C PRO A 157 13.33 1.79 -18.44
N HIS A 158 12.97 0.68 -17.77
CA HIS A 158 11.81 0.64 -16.89
C HIS A 158 12.03 -0.28 -15.68
N PRO A 159 12.80 0.14 -14.68
CA PRO A 159 13.16 -0.71 -13.55
C PRO A 159 11.96 -1.09 -12.66
N ALA A 160 10.86 -0.31 -12.67
CA ALA A 160 9.64 -0.62 -11.93
C ALA A 160 8.93 -1.89 -12.42
N ILE A 161 9.33 -2.44 -13.58
CA ILE A 161 8.75 -3.67 -14.14
C ILE A 161 8.86 -4.86 -13.16
N VAL A 162 9.92 -4.93 -12.34
CA VAL A 162 10.09 -6.01 -11.36
C VAL A 162 8.98 -5.96 -10.30
N LEU A 163 8.70 -4.76 -9.76
CA LEU A 163 7.60 -4.59 -8.79
C LEU A 163 6.23 -4.78 -9.44
N ALA A 164 6.08 -4.38 -10.70
CA ALA A 164 4.84 -4.60 -11.45
C ALA A 164 4.50 -6.10 -11.60
N MET A 165 5.46 -7.02 -11.47
CA MET A 165 5.23 -8.46 -11.50
C MET A 165 4.69 -9.05 -10.18
N SER A 166 4.24 -8.23 -9.25
CA SER A 166 3.77 -8.62 -7.91
C SER A 166 2.29 -9.07 -7.89
N PRO A 167 1.83 -9.71 -6.78
CA PRO A 167 0.49 -10.30 -6.69
C PRO A 167 -0.65 -9.32 -6.97
N ALA A 168 -0.57 -8.12 -6.41
CA ALA A 168 -1.60 -7.11 -6.56
C ALA A 168 -1.66 -6.46 -7.97
N LEU A 169 -0.59 -6.60 -8.77
CA LEU A 169 -0.42 -5.84 -10.02
C LEU A 169 -0.36 -6.71 -11.28
N CYS A 170 0.06 -7.97 -11.17
CA CYS A 170 0.24 -8.84 -12.34
C CYS A 170 -0.30 -10.26 -12.11
N PRO A 171 -1.63 -10.44 -11.99
CA PRO A 171 -2.23 -11.77 -11.99
C PRO A 171 -2.05 -12.44 -13.35
N ILE A 172 -1.65 -13.71 -13.37
CA ILE A 172 -1.47 -14.50 -14.60
C ILE A 172 -2.77 -15.19 -14.95
N LEU A 173 -3.35 -14.78 -16.07
CA LEU A 173 -4.61 -15.27 -16.60
C LEU A 173 -4.38 -16.46 -17.56
N PRO A 174 -5.23 -17.48 -17.56
CA PRO A 174 -5.19 -18.54 -18.55
C PRO A 174 -5.58 -18.02 -19.96
N LYS A 175 -4.62 -17.94 -20.87
CA LYS A 175 -4.83 -17.48 -22.25
C LYS A 175 -5.92 -18.28 -22.96
N HIS A 176 -6.02 -19.59 -22.68
CA HIS A 176 -7.01 -20.46 -23.29
C HIS A 176 -8.46 -20.19 -22.83
N ILE A 177 -8.65 -19.38 -21.77
CA ILE A 177 -9.96 -18.93 -21.30
C ILE A 177 -10.21 -17.49 -21.75
N TYR A 178 -9.28 -16.59 -21.43
CA TYR A 178 -9.46 -15.15 -21.61
C TYR A 178 -8.98 -14.63 -22.98
N GLY A 179 -8.36 -15.48 -23.79
CA GLY A 179 -7.87 -15.15 -25.13
C GLY A 179 -8.87 -15.46 -26.25
N ASP A 180 -10.15 -15.55 -25.95
CA ASP A 180 -11.24 -15.88 -26.86
C ASP A 180 -11.78 -14.69 -27.67
N GLY A 181 -11.22 -13.49 -27.46
CA GLY A 181 -11.60 -12.26 -28.15
C GLY A 181 -12.73 -11.46 -27.50
N GLN A 182 -13.30 -11.93 -26.38
CA GLN A 182 -14.30 -11.17 -25.64
C GLN A 182 -13.64 -10.01 -24.87
N ASP A 183 -14.46 -8.99 -24.51
CA ASP A 183 -14.02 -7.88 -23.65
C ASP A 183 -13.62 -8.40 -22.27
N LEU A 184 -12.34 -8.27 -21.91
CA LEU A 184 -11.80 -8.74 -20.64
C LEU A 184 -12.44 -8.07 -19.42
N LYS A 185 -12.90 -6.83 -19.52
CA LYS A 185 -13.54 -6.11 -18.40
C LYS A 185 -14.90 -6.67 -18.03
N ASN A 186 -15.61 -7.23 -19.02
CA ASN A 186 -16.94 -7.79 -18.89
C ASN A 186 -16.98 -9.30 -19.16
N HIS A 187 -15.82 -9.95 -19.18
CA HIS A 187 -15.73 -11.37 -19.48
C HIS A 187 -16.50 -12.21 -18.44
N PRO A 188 -17.38 -13.14 -18.83
CA PRO A 188 -18.22 -13.91 -17.89
C PRO A 188 -17.40 -14.76 -16.91
N ARG A 189 -16.20 -15.21 -17.33
CA ARG A 189 -15.29 -15.95 -16.47
C ARG A 189 -14.62 -15.10 -15.38
N ASN A 190 -14.91 -13.82 -15.30
CA ASN A 190 -14.48 -12.97 -14.18
C ASN A 190 -15.30 -13.24 -12.89
N THR A 191 -16.50 -13.84 -13.04
CA THR A 191 -17.45 -14.08 -11.93
C THR A 191 -17.94 -15.52 -11.86
N THR A 192 -17.99 -16.24 -12.98
CA THR A 192 -18.56 -17.60 -13.09
C THR A 192 -17.47 -18.58 -13.53
N ASP A 193 -17.35 -19.72 -12.83
CA ASP A 193 -16.33 -20.76 -13.08
C ASP A 193 -14.94 -20.15 -13.31
N VAL A 194 -14.50 -19.30 -12.41
CA VAL A 194 -13.24 -18.59 -12.53
C VAL A 194 -12.08 -19.58 -12.45
N ILE A 195 -11.28 -19.65 -13.51
CA ILE A 195 -10.08 -20.47 -13.59
C ILE A 195 -8.87 -19.59 -13.40
N GLY A 196 -8.09 -19.85 -12.36
CA GLY A 196 -6.86 -19.14 -12.04
C GLY A 196 -5.68 -20.08 -11.85
N SER A 197 -4.62 -19.56 -11.27
CA SER A 197 -3.33 -20.22 -11.04
C SER A 197 -2.87 -20.14 -9.59
N GLY A 198 -3.69 -19.53 -8.72
CA GLY A 198 -3.37 -19.27 -7.33
C GLY A 198 -3.61 -20.46 -6.39
N PRO A 199 -3.36 -20.26 -5.08
CA PRO A 199 -3.48 -21.31 -4.07
C PRO A 199 -4.92 -21.78 -3.83
N PHE A 200 -5.92 -20.99 -4.20
CA PHE A 200 -7.33 -21.30 -3.98
C PHE A 200 -8.16 -21.13 -5.24
N ARG A 201 -9.20 -21.96 -5.39
CA ARG A 201 -10.20 -21.91 -6.47
C ARG A 201 -11.45 -21.21 -5.97
N ALA A 202 -12.03 -20.33 -6.77
CA ALA A 202 -13.35 -19.75 -6.47
C ALA A 202 -14.45 -20.78 -6.73
N THR A 203 -15.23 -21.09 -5.71
CA THR A 203 -16.37 -22.01 -5.77
C THR A 203 -17.71 -21.32 -5.59
N GLU A 204 -17.71 -20.11 -5.01
CA GLU A 204 -18.89 -19.26 -4.92
C GLU A 204 -18.50 -17.79 -5.04
N PHE A 205 -19.22 -17.03 -5.87
CA PHE A 205 -19.13 -15.59 -5.97
C PHE A 205 -20.52 -14.99 -5.86
N LYS A 206 -20.86 -14.51 -4.65
CA LYS A 206 -22.08 -13.75 -4.37
C LYS A 206 -21.68 -12.34 -3.93
N PRO A 207 -21.60 -11.38 -4.86
CA PRO A 207 -21.26 -10.01 -4.52
C PRO A 207 -22.20 -9.49 -3.45
N SER A 208 -21.72 -8.61 -2.56
CA SER A 208 -22.44 -8.08 -1.40
C SER A 208 -22.85 -9.11 -0.32
N GLN A 209 -22.42 -10.35 -0.43
CA GLN A 209 -22.64 -11.38 0.59
C GLN A 209 -21.33 -12.08 0.95
N ARG A 210 -20.83 -12.95 0.05
CA ARG A 210 -19.61 -13.71 0.29
C ARG A 210 -18.95 -14.22 -0.99
N ILE A 211 -17.65 -14.47 -0.85
CA ILE A 211 -16.85 -15.19 -1.84
C ILE A 211 -16.28 -16.40 -1.13
N VAL A 212 -16.44 -17.58 -1.69
CA VAL A 212 -15.90 -18.82 -1.14
C VAL A 212 -14.79 -19.34 -2.05
N LEU A 213 -13.62 -19.54 -1.45
CA LEU A 213 -12.45 -20.08 -2.11
C LEU A 213 -12.05 -21.39 -1.43
N GLU A 214 -11.78 -22.44 -2.21
CA GLU A 214 -11.35 -23.74 -1.73
C GLU A 214 -9.92 -24.05 -2.16
N ARG A 215 -9.19 -24.77 -1.31
CA ARG A 215 -7.80 -25.17 -1.58
C ARG A 215 -7.65 -25.79 -2.96
N PHE A 216 -6.57 -25.42 -3.64
CA PHE A 216 -6.14 -26.07 -4.86
C PHE A 216 -5.00 -27.05 -4.55
N ASP A 217 -5.32 -28.35 -4.49
CA ASP A 217 -4.36 -29.38 -4.05
C ASP A 217 -3.16 -29.56 -5.01
N LYS A 218 -3.30 -29.13 -6.28
CA LYS A 218 -2.22 -29.12 -7.27
C LYS A 218 -1.46 -27.80 -7.33
N PHE A 219 -1.55 -27.00 -6.28
CA PHE A 219 -0.79 -25.75 -6.21
C PHE A 219 0.71 -26.03 -6.22
N PHE A 220 1.47 -25.23 -6.98
CA PHE A 220 2.88 -25.50 -7.28
C PHE A 220 3.85 -25.35 -6.11
N LEU A 221 3.44 -24.81 -4.97
CA LEU A 221 4.27 -24.77 -3.76
C LEU A 221 3.96 -26.00 -2.91
N PRO A 222 4.93 -26.93 -2.71
CA PRO A 222 4.70 -28.18 -2.00
C PRO A 222 4.15 -27.95 -0.59
N GLY A 223 3.12 -28.74 -0.21
CA GLY A 223 2.52 -28.67 1.12
C GLY A 223 1.61 -27.47 1.36
N LYS A 224 1.44 -26.59 0.40
CA LYS A 224 0.60 -25.37 0.50
C LYS A 224 -0.58 -25.43 -0.46
N PRO A 225 -1.63 -24.63 -0.22
CA PRO A 225 -1.88 -23.82 0.97
C PRO A 225 -2.22 -24.70 2.19
N TYR A 226 -2.09 -24.14 3.41
CA TYR A 226 -2.41 -24.86 4.63
C TYR A 226 -3.92 -24.94 4.89
N LEU A 227 -4.66 -23.85 4.61
CA LEU A 227 -6.11 -23.78 4.80
C LEU A 227 -6.87 -24.64 3.79
N ASP A 228 -8.01 -25.21 4.19
CA ASP A 228 -8.94 -25.86 3.28
C ASP A 228 -9.77 -24.85 2.50
N LYS A 229 -10.12 -23.73 3.19
CA LYS A 229 -11.08 -22.77 2.66
C LYS A 229 -10.77 -21.35 3.16
N VAL A 230 -11.01 -20.37 2.29
CA VAL A 230 -11.05 -18.95 2.62
C VAL A 230 -12.41 -18.39 2.23
N ILE A 231 -13.06 -17.68 3.14
CA ILE A 231 -14.35 -17.02 2.90
C ILE A 231 -14.15 -15.52 3.10
N PHE A 232 -14.42 -14.73 2.08
CA PHE A 232 -14.57 -13.28 2.24
C PHE A 232 -16.04 -12.99 2.56
N ASN A 233 -16.30 -12.56 3.78
CA ASN A 233 -17.63 -12.15 4.24
C ASN A 233 -17.79 -10.66 3.97
N VAL A 234 -18.69 -10.29 3.04
CA VAL A 234 -18.91 -8.91 2.61
C VAL A 234 -20.05 -8.31 3.41
N THR A 235 -19.72 -7.35 4.27
CA THR A 235 -20.69 -6.63 5.11
C THR A 235 -20.29 -5.16 5.14
N PRO A 236 -21.10 -4.23 4.59
CA PRO A 236 -20.75 -2.81 4.51
C PRO A 236 -20.48 -2.15 5.86
N ASP A 237 -21.10 -2.66 6.93
CA ASP A 237 -20.94 -2.15 8.29
C ASP A 237 -19.73 -2.76 9.01
N MET A 238 -18.71 -1.94 9.26
CA MET A 238 -17.50 -2.34 9.97
C MET A 238 -17.81 -2.79 11.41
N ALA A 239 -18.76 -2.16 12.09
CA ALA A 239 -19.10 -2.53 13.47
C ALA A 239 -19.66 -3.96 13.55
N SER A 240 -20.48 -4.37 12.59
CA SER A 240 -20.95 -5.75 12.45
C SER A 240 -19.81 -6.75 12.24
N LEU A 241 -18.80 -6.39 11.43
CA LEU A 241 -17.62 -7.24 11.23
C LEU A 241 -16.76 -7.35 12.48
N VAL A 242 -16.60 -6.26 13.23
CA VAL A 242 -15.89 -6.25 14.51
C VAL A 242 -16.61 -7.13 15.54
N LEU A 243 -17.94 -7.05 15.65
CA LEU A 243 -18.73 -7.95 16.50
C LEU A 243 -18.60 -9.41 16.07
N GLY A 244 -18.56 -9.66 14.76
CA GLY A 244 -18.30 -10.99 14.19
C GLY A 244 -16.92 -11.54 14.59
N LEU A 245 -15.90 -10.68 14.62
CA LEU A 245 -14.55 -11.05 15.07
C LEU A 245 -14.55 -11.44 16.56
N GLU A 246 -15.22 -10.67 17.42
CA GLU A 246 -15.32 -10.92 18.85
C GLU A 246 -16.05 -12.23 19.16
N ARG A 247 -17.08 -12.57 18.38
CA ARG A 247 -17.78 -13.85 18.49
C ARG A 247 -17.02 -15.03 17.88
N GLY A 248 -16.03 -14.73 17.00
CA GLY A 248 -15.27 -15.75 16.27
C GLY A 248 -15.90 -16.17 14.93
N ASP A 249 -16.94 -15.47 14.47
CA ASP A 249 -17.56 -15.70 13.15
C ASP A 249 -16.64 -15.20 12.01
N VAL A 250 -15.79 -14.21 12.30
CA VAL A 250 -14.75 -13.66 11.45
C VAL A 250 -13.41 -13.83 12.16
N GLN A 251 -12.35 -14.21 11.46
CA GLN A 251 -11.03 -14.40 12.04
C GLN A 251 -10.02 -13.34 11.63
N MET A 252 -10.26 -12.57 10.55
CA MET A 252 -9.35 -11.53 10.09
C MET A 252 -10.13 -10.35 9.50
N LEU A 253 -9.77 -9.14 9.90
CA LEU A 253 -10.29 -7.86 9.39
C LEU A 253 -9.12 -7.01 8.89
N PRO A 254 -8.76 -7.07 7.60
CA PRO A 254 -7.78 -6.17 7.01
C PRO A 254 -8.39 -4.79 6.75
N PHE A 255 -7.52 -3.79 6.57
CA PHE A 255 -7.89 -2.41 6.26
C PHE A 255 -8.75 -1.70 7.32
N ALA A 256 -8.69 -2.14 8.57
CA ALA A 256 -9.35 -1.47 9.68
C ALA A 256 -8.68 -0.11 9.97
N THR A 257 -9.50 0.95 10.13
CA THR A 257 -9.03 2.34 10.33
C THR A 257 -9.66 3.04 11.52
N LEU A 258 -10.83 2.58 12.02
CA LEU A 258 -11.57 3.27 13.06
C LEU A 258 -10.81 3.28 14.40
N PRO A 259 -10.38 4.45 14.91
CA PRO A 259 -9.54 4.55 16.11
C PRO A 259 -10.19 3.95 17.35
N THR A 260 -11.51 4.06 17.48
CA THR A 260 -12.28 3.51 18.61
C THR A 260 -12.19 1.99 18.66
N ASP A 261 -12.35 1.32 17.51
CA ASP A 261 -12.26 -0.14 17.42
C ASP A 261 -10.81 -0.60 17.59
N LEU A 262 -9.86 0.05 16.95
CA LEU A 262 -8.43 -0.26 17.09
C LEU A 262 -7.98 -0.16 18.55
N LYS A 263 -8.36 0.92 19.25
CA LYS A 263 -8.04 1.11 20.67
C LYS A 263 -8.66 0.04 21.57
N ARG A 264 -9.91 -0.31 21.31
CA ARG A 264 -10.64 -1.32 22.07
C ARG A 264 -10.04 -2.71 21.87
N LEU A 265 -9.80 -3.09 20.61
CA LEU A 265 -9.29 -4.41 20.23
C LEU A 265 -7.79 -4.59 20.51
N ALA A 266 -7.02 -3.51 20.59
CA ALA A 266 -5.60 -3.58 20.98
C ALA A 266 -5.42 -4.17 22.40
N ASN A 267 -6.43 -4.07 23.28
CA ASN A 267 -6.42 -4.59 24.62
C ASN A 267 -7.11 -5.97 24.75
N ASP A 268 -7.68 -6.52 23.68
CA ASP A 268 -8.32 -7.85 23.71
C ASP A 268 -7.23 -8.94 23.60
N PRO A 269 -7.12 -9.83 24.62
CA PRO A 269 -6.13 -10.90 24.59
C PRO A 269 -6.35 -11.94 23.49
N LYS A 270 -7.53 -11.98 22.86
CA LYS A 270 -7.90 -12.97 21.82
C LYS A 270 -7.49 -12.54 20.42
N VAL A 271 -7.14 -11.26 20.22
CA VAL A 271 -6.80 -10.71 18.92
C VAL A 271 -5.38 -10.16 18.89
N SER A 272 -4.86 -9.95 17.70
CA SER A 272 -3.62 -9.24 17.41
C SER A 272 -3.88 -8.15 16.38
N LEU A 273 -3.20 -7.02 16.52
CA LEU A 273 -3.22 -5.92 15.59
C LEU A 273 -1.85 -5.78 14.94
N THR A 274 -1.82 -5.57 13.64
CA THR A 274 -0.59 -5.20 12.93
C THR A 274 -0.86 -4.10 11.92
N SER A 275 -0.01 -3.09 11.89
CA SER A 275 0.04 -2.07 10.84
C SER A 275 0.98 -2.43 9.68
N LYS A 276 1.69 -3.56 9.78
CA LYS A 276 2.56 -4.07 8.71
C LYS A 276 1.74 -4.62 7.55
N GLY A 277 2.31 -4.54 6.34
CA GLY A 277 1.70 -5.13 5.15
C GLY A 277 0.94 -4.14 4.27
N TYR A 278 1.13 -2.86 4.44
CA TYR A 278 0.47 -1.82 3.63
C TYR A 278 1.47 -0.95 2.85
N ASP A 279 2.76 -1.22 2.98
CA ASP A 279 3.83 -0.42 2.39
C ASP A 279 3.81 -0.44 0.86
N GLY A 280 3.50 -1.60 0.26
CA GLY A 280 3.38 -1.75 -1.20
C GLY A 280 2.21 -0.97 -1.79
N ILE A 281 1.15 -0.74 -1.01
CA ILE A 281 0.04 0.13 -1.38
C ILE A 281 0.45 1.60 -1.24
N GLY A 282 1.25 1.93 -0.22
CA GLY A 282 1.73 3.27 0.08
C GLY A 282 0.60 4.28 0.34
N PRO A 283 -0.31 4.02 1.32
CA PRO A 283 -1.51 4.82 1.50
C PRO A 283 -1.21 6.11 2.25
N LEU A 284 -1.56 7.26 1.65
CA LEU A 284 -1.35 8.59 2.22
C LEU A 284 -2.65 9.39 2.24
N ASN A 285 -2.89 10.09 3.34
CA ASN A 285 -3.85 11.19 3.42
C ASN A 285 -3.12 12.51 3.14
N TRP A 286 -3.69 13.33 2.29
CA TRP A 286 -3.15 14.62 1.92
C TRP A 286 -4.21 15.70 1.71
N LEU A 287 -3.77 16.97 1.77
CA LEU A 287 -4.54 18.12 1.34
C LEU A 287 -3.94 18.64 0.02
N ALA A 288 -4.60 18.40 -1.10
CA ALA A 288 -4.19 18.91 -2.40
C ALA A 288 -4.67 20.35 -2.58
N PHE A 289 -3.81 21.19 -3.19
CA PHE A 289 -4.10 22.58 -3.53
C PHE A 289 -4.27 22.73 -5.04
N ASN A 290 -5.31 23.40 -5.51
CA ASN A 290 -5.41 23.76 -6.93
C ASN A 290 -4.47 24.93 -7.23
N THR A 291 -3.26 24.62 -7.71
CA THR A 291 -2.20 25.61 -7.92
C THR A 291 -2.47 26.56 -9.10
N ALA A 292 -3.46 26.30 -9.94
CA ALA A 292 -3.88 27.18 -11.01
C ALA A 292 -4.79 28.31 -10.55
N LYS A 293 -5.38 28.23 -9.35
CA LYS A 293 -6.34 29.20 -8.84
C LYS A 293 -5.73 30.15 -7.82
N LYS A 294 -6.03 31.46 -7.90
CA LYS A 294 -5.74 32.40 -6.82
C LYS A 294 -6.69 32.14 -5.64
N PRO A 295 -6.23 32.28 -4.38
CA PRO A 295 -4.89 32.69 -3.97
C PRO A 295 -3.88 31.52 -3.93
N LEU A 296 -4.28 30.28 -4.18
CA LEU A 296 -3.48 29.07 -4.03
C LEU A 296 -2.36 28.94 -5.10
N SER A 297 -2.39 29.74 -6.16
CA SER A 297 -1.26 29.83 -7.11
C SER A 297 -0.03 30.47 -6.47
N ASP A 298 -0.19 31.22 -5.36
CA ASP A 298 0.92 31.75 -4.58
C ASP A 298 1.42 30.69 -3.59
N VAL A 299 2.69 30.31 -3.70
CA VAL A 299 3.32 29.34 -2.81
C VAL A 299 3.35 29.81 -1.35
N GLN A 300 3.43 31.12 -1.10
CA GLN A 300 3.44 31.64 0.27
C GLN A 300 2.10 31.42 0.98
N VAL A 301 0.99 31.50 0.24
CA VAL A 301 -0.33 31.17 0.76
C VAL A 301 -0.42 29.68 1.12
N ARG A 302 0.08 28.78 0.24
CA ARG A 302 0.08 27.34 0.53
C ARG A 302 0.96 27.01 1.75
N LYS A 303 2.14 27.64 1.88
CA LYS A 303 3.02 27.53 3.07
C LYS A 303 2.35 28.04 4.34
N ALA A 304 1.62 29.14 4.27
CA ALA A 304 0.86 29.67 5.39
C ALA A 304 -0.26 28.73 5.84
N ILE A 305 -0.98 28.13 4.88
CA ILE A 305 -1.99 27.11 5.17
C ILE A 305 -1.35 25.89 5.84
N ALA A 306 -0.26 25.36 5.31
CA ALA A 306 0.46 24.24 5.91
C ALA A 306 0.95 24.55 7.33
N THR A 307 1.49 25.76 7.57
CA THR A 307 1.93 26.24 8.89
C THR A 307 0.77 26.40 9.89
N SER A 308 -0.48 26.41 9.41
CA SER A 308 -1.68 26.48 10.25
C SER A 308 -2.22 25.09 10.68
N ILE A 309 -1.64 23.98 10.19
CA ILE A 309 -2.15 22.62 10.41
C ILE A 309 -1.26 21.89 11.42
N ASP A 310 -1.87 21.39 12.51
CA ASP A 310 -1.19 20.50 13.46
C ASP A 310 -1.38 19.03 13.06
N LYS A 311 -0.41 18.48 12.34
CA LYS A 311 -0.42 17.07 11.93
C LYS A 311 -0.32 16.11 13.13
N ASN A 312 0.32 16.54 14.21
CA ASN A 312 0.38 15.74 15.45
C ASN A 312 -0.99 15.64 16.12
N PHE A 313 -1.76 16.75 16.15
CA PHE A 313 -3.13 16.70 16.64
C PHE A 313 -3.99 15.73 15.79
N ILE A 314 -3.88 15.82 14.46
CA ILE A 314 -4.61 14.93 13.55
C ILE A 314 -4.27 13.46 13.86
N THR A 315 -2.98 13.11 13.91
CA THR A 315 -2.57 11.70 14.11
C THR A 315 -2.87 11.19 15.51
N LYS A 316 -2.68 12.01 16.55
CA LYS A 316 -2.87 11.58 17.95
C LYS A 316 -4.32 11.65 18.41
N ALA A 317 -5.03 12.74 18.07
CA ALA A 317 -6.41 12.96 18.53
C ALA A 317 -7.43 12.37 17.56
N LEU A 318 -7.40 12.79 16.27
CA LEU A 318 -8.42 12.34 15.31
C LEU A 318 -8.20 10.89 14.87
N MET A 319 -6.94 10.44 14.75
CA MET A 319 -6.59 9.06 14.36
C MET A 319 -6.24 8.17 15.57
N GLY A 320 -6.50 8.62 16.81
CA GLY A 320 -6.33 7.83 18.03
C GLY A 320 -4.90 7.38 18.33
N GLY A 321 -3.88 7.95 17.68
CA GLY A 321 -2.48 7.55 17.79
C GLY A 321 -2.06 6.40 16.88
N PHE A 322 -2.96 5.89 16.03
CA PHE A 322 -2.67 4.78 15.11
C PHE A 322 -2.06 5.20 13.78
N ALA A 323 -2.13 6.49 13.43
CA ALA A 323 -1.53 7.04 12.22
C ALA A 323 -0.13 7.61 12.49
N THR A 324 0.72 7.58 11.47
CA THR A 324 2.04 8.22 11.47
C THR A 324 2.00 9.47 10.60
N VAL A 325 2.58 10.58 11.08
CA VAL A 325 2.71 11.82 10.29
C VAL A 325 3.47 11.52 9.00
N SER A 326 3.00 12.07 7.88
CA SER A 326 3.73 12.07 6.61
C SER A 326 4.23 13.47 6.30
N ASP A 327 5.48 13.57 5.89
CA ASP A 327 6.10 14.83 5.48
C ASP A 327 6.40 14.88 3.97
N GLY A 328 6.08 13.80 3.23
CA GLY A 328 6.41 13.73 1.81
C GLY A 328 5.52 12.76 1.02
N PRO A 329 5.78 12.68 -0.29
CA PRO A 329 4.94 11.94 -1.24
C PRO A 329 5.10 10.41 -1.17
N LEU A 330 5.97 9.91 -0.29
CA LEU A 330 6.24 8.48 -0.12
C LEU A 330 6.04 8.06 1.33
N VAL A 331 5.57 6.84 1.55
CA VAL A 331 5.55 6.22 2.88
C VAL A 331 6.99 6.05 3.39
N ALA A 332 7.19 6.18 4.69
CA ALA A 332 8.53 6.19 5.29
C ALA A 332 9.34 4.90 5.03
N SER A 333 8.67 3.77 4.86
CA SER A 333 9.28 2.47 4.53
C SER A 333 9.71 2.32 3.07
N SER A 334 9.31 3.25 2.18
CA SER A 334 9.72 3.20 0.77
C SER A 334 11.24 3.29 0.64
N PRO A 335 11.88 2.46 -0.21
CA PRO A 335 13.32 2.55 -0.49
C PRO A 335 13.76 3.92 -1.01
N PHE A 336 12.84 4.68 -1.59
CA PHE A 336 13.08 6.00 -2.17
C PHE A 336 12.72 7.16 -1.23
N ALA A 337 12.14 6.91 -0.07
CA ALA A 337 11.86 7.96 0.91
C ALA A 337 13.14 8.58 1.47
N VAL A 338 13.10 9.87 1.77
CA VAL A 338 14.20 10.61 2.42
C VAL A 338 13.68 11.35 3.65
N PRO A 339 14.51 11.45 4.72
CA PRO A 339 14.06 12.04 5.99
C PRO A 339 14.11 13.57 6.00
N ASP A 340 14.99 14.19 5.19
CA ASP A 340 15.28 15.63 5.23
C ASP A 340 14.38 16.40 4.26
N LEU A 341 13.09 16.45 4.60
CA LEU A 341 12.08 17.19 3.85
C LEU A 341 11.71 18.49 4.53
N VAL A 342 11.19 19.44 3.75
CA VAL A 342 10.68 20.71 4.31
C VAL A 342 9.44 20.41 5.16
N ARG A 343 9.41 20.96 6.36
CA ARG A 343 8.32 20.79 7.33
C ARG A 343 7.71 22.11 7.72
N TYR A 344 6.43 22.10 7.98
CA TYR A 344 5.65 23.27 8.39
C TYR A 344 5.01 23.00 9.75
N PRO A 345 5.77 23.19 10.87
CA PRO A 345 5.21 23.03 12.21
C PRO A 345 4.14 24.10 12.45
N LEU A 346 3.13 23.75 13.25
CA LEU A 346 2.05 24.65 13.61
C LEU A 346 2.61 25.94 14.22
N ASP A 347 2.32 27.08 13.57
CA ASP A 347 2.58 28.43 14.06
C ASP A 347 1.59 29.41 13.43
N LEU A 348 0.48 29.66 14.11
CA LEU A 348 -0.59 30.53 13.62
C LEU A 348 -0.17 31.98 13.44
N LYS A 349 0.77 32.46 14.28
CA LYS A 349 1.29 33.83 14.19
C LYS A 349 2.13 33.98 12.92
N LYS A 350 3.07 33.09 12.71
CA LYS A 350 3.90 33.04 11.49
C LYS A 350 3.04 32.89 10.24
N ALA A 351 2.01 32.02 10.27
CA ALA A 351 1.10 31.85 9.15
C ALA A 351 0.36 33.15 8.79
N ALA A 352 -0.12 33.89 9.78
CA ALA A 352 -0.74 35.21 9.59
C ALA A 352 0.24 36.22 8.99
N GLU A 353 1.47 36.29 9.51
CA GLU A 353 2.54 37.14 8.98
C GLU A 353 2.90 36.81 7.52
N MET A 354 2.94 35.52 7.16
CA MET A 354 3.16 35.07 5.78
C MET A 354 2.05 35.52 4.84
N LEU A 355 0.78 35.45 5.28
CA LEU A 355 -0.36 35.94 4.50
C LEU A 355 -0.31 37.47 4.32
N ASP A 356 0.07 38.21 5.36
CA ASP A 356 0.23 39.66 5.27
C ASP A 356 1.34 40.04 4.28
N ALA A 357 2.48 39.34 4.33
CA ALA A 357 3.61 39.55 3.44
C ALA A 357 3.27 39.18 1.96
N ALA A 358 2.41 38.19 1.75
CA ALA A 358 1.89 37.81 0.44
C ALA A 358 0.80 38.77 -0.09
N GLY A 359 0.44 39.82 0.68
CA GLY A 359 -0.54 40.83 0.28
C GLY A 359 -1.98 40.51 0.65
N TYR A 360 -2.24 39.41 1.33
CA TYR A 360 -3.59 39.01 1.76
C TYR A 360 -3.87 39.47 3.20
N LYS A 361 -3.95 40.81 3.40
CA LYS A 361 -4.21 41.41 4.70
C LYS A 361 -5.63 41.15 5.18
N ALA A 362 -5.80 41.01 6.50
CA ALA A 362 -7.13 40.87 7.12
C ALA A 362 -7.96 42.14 6.94
N GLY A 363 -9.20 42.01 6.53
CA GLY A 363 -10.17 43.11 6.49
C GLY A 363 -10.70 43.47 7.88
N ALA A 364 -11.62 44.43 7.94
CA ALA A 364 -12.19 44.94 9.20
C ALA A 364 -12.86 43.84 10.06
N GLY A 365 -13.37 42.75 9.44
CA GLY A 365 -13.94 41.60 10.14
C GLY A 365 -12.94 40.46 10.43
N GLY A 366 -11.63 40.68 10.19
CA GLY A 366 -10.59 39.66 10.37
C GLY A 366 -10.52 38.63 9.23
N GLU A 367 -11.40 38.68 8.24
CA GLU A 367 -11.39 37.79 7.07
C GLU A 367 -10.43 38.32 5.99
N ARG A 368 -9.65 37.43 5.39
CA ARG A 368 -8.71 37.70 4.28
C ARG A 368 -9.29 37.30 2.94
N PHE A 369 -9.74 36.05 2.84
CA PHE A 369 -10.37 35.46 1.66
C PHE A 369 -11.11 34.18 2.03
N LYS A 370 -11.85 33.63 1.03
CA LYS A 370 -12.61 32.39 1.17
C LYS A 370 -12.05 31.29 0.29
N LEU A 371 -12.07 30.06 0.79
CA LEU A 371 -11.68 28.84 0.07
C LEU A 371 -12.71 27.73 0.33
N THR A 372 -12.65 26.70 -0.49
CA THR A 372 -13.40 25.47 -0.28
C THR A 372 -12.45 24.31 0.02
N ILE A 373 -12.90 23.35 0.85
CA ILE A 373 -12.26 22.03 0.99
C ILE A 373 -13.28 20.98 0.58
N ASP A 374 -13.01 20.31 -0.52
CA ASP A 374 -13.68 19.07 -0.87
C ASP A 374 -13.04 17.89 -0.12
N TYR A 375 -13.77 16.82 0.14
CA TYR A 375 -13.20 15.64 0.75
C TYR A 375 -13.72 14.37 0.08
N LEU A 376 -12.86 13.35 0.03
CA LEU A 376 -13.21 12.03 -0.47
C LEU A 376 -14.30 11.42 0.42
N PRO A 377 -15.49 11.11 -0.12
CA PRO A 377 -16.54 10.50 0.66
C PRO A 377 -16.18 9.06 1.07
N GLY A 378 -16.45 8.69 2.30
CA GLY A 378 -16.18 7.37 2.85
C GLY A 378 -16.94 7.11 4.14
N GLY A 379 -17.09 5.83 4.50
CA GLY A 379 -17.98 5.40 5.60
C GLY A 379 -17.47 5.70 7.01
N ASP A 380 -16.22 6.12 7.18
CA ASP A 380 -15.61 6.40 8.50
C ASP A 380 -15.46 7.91 8.79
N ASP A 381 -15.98 8.77 7.91
CA ASP A 381 -15.92 10.24 8.01
C ASP A 381 -14.50 10.82 8.27
N GLN A 382 -13.44 10.02 8.10
CA GLN A 382 -12.07 10.41 8.46
C GLN A 382 -11.63 11.66 7.69
N GLN A 383 -11.85 11.69 6.37
CA GLN A 383 -11.48 12.82 5.51
C GLN A 383 -12.27 14.08 5.87
N LYS A 384 -13.57 13.92 6.15
CA LYS A 384 -14.45 15.01 6.61
C LYS A 384 -13.97 15.60 7.93
N ASN A 385 -13.66 14.74 8.91
CA ASN A 385 -13.23 15.20 10.24
C ASN A 385 -11.91 15.99 10.16
N VAL A 386 -10.98 15.57 9.30
CA VAL A 386 -9.74 16.33 9.06
C VAL A 386 -10.02 17.65 8.34
N ALA A 387 -10.90 17.67 7.32
CA ALA A 387 -11.30 18.90 6.63
C ALA A 387 -11.94 19.92 7.59
N GLU A 388 -12.82 19.46 8.49
CA GLU A 388 -13.46 20.30 9.52
C GLU A 388 -12.44 20.86 10.53
N TYR A 389 -11.48 20.05 10.94
CA TYR A 389 -10.37 20.51 11.78
C TYR A 389 -9.56 21.60 11.07
N ILE A 390 -9.19 21.38 9.81
CA ILE A 390 -8.44 22.35 8.99
C ILE A 390 -9.24 23.65 8.85
N ARG A 391 -10.55 23.59 8.58
CA ARG A 391 -11.44 24.76 8.57
C ARG A 391 -11.32 25.57 9.85
N GLY A 392 -11.36 24.88 11.00
CA GLY A 392 -11.24 25.52 12.31
C GLY A 392 -9.90 26.23 12.53
N GLN A 393 -8.80 25.64 12.04
CA GLN A 393 -7.47 26.23 12.13
C GLN A 393 -7.31 27.43 11.19
N LEU A 394 -7.74 27.31 9.94
CA LEU A 394 -7.64 28.37 8.94
C LEU A 394 -8.46 29.61 9.30
N LYS A 395 -9.60 29.43 9.98
CA LYS A 395 -10.39 30.55 10.53
C LYS A 395 -9.58 31.42 11.49
N LYS A 396 -8.67 30.83 12.28
CA LYS A 396 -7.83 31.56 13.25
C LYS A 396 -6.83 32.52 12.58
N VAL A 397 -6.49 32.26 11.32
CA VAL A 397 -5.60 33.10 10.51
C VAL A 397 -6.36 33.93 9.46
N GLY A 398 -7.69 34.03 9.58
CA GLY A 398 -8.53 34.86 8.72
C GLY A 398 -8.91 34.23 7.39
N ILE A 399 -8.71 32.95 7.18
CA ILE A 399 -9.18 32.24 5.97
C ILE A 399 -10.52 31.59 6.28
N ALA A 400 -11.60 32.06 5.60
CA ALA A 400 -12.90 31.44 5.68
C ALA A 400 -12.92 30.19 4.78
N VAL A 401 -13.38 29.06 5.32
CA VAL A 401 -13.40 27.79 4.57
C VAL A 401 -14.80 27.17 4.60
N GLU A 402 -15.29 26.80 3.42
CA GLU A 402 -16.47 25.95 3.24
C GLU A 402 -16.03 24.50 3.02
N VAL A 403 -16.48 23.59 3.87
CA VAL A 403 -16.25 22.14 3.68
C VAL A 403 -17.38 21.59 2.83
N ARG A 404 -17.06 21.15 1.62
CA ARG A 404 -18.05 20.73 0.62
C ARG A 404 -18.16 19.20 0.57
N ALA A 405 -19.32 18.68 0.92
CA ALA A 405 -19.65 17.28 0.71
C ALA A 405 -19.96 16.98 -0.75
N SER A 406 -19.66 15.77 -1.18
CA SER A 406 -20.18 15.18 -2.42
C SER A 406 -21.14 14.05 -2.08
N ALA A 407 -22.18 13.86 -2.91
CA ALA A 407 -23.20 12.84 -2.68
C ALA A 407 -22.59 11.43 -2.66
N ASP A 408 -21.59 11.20 -3.50
CA ASP A 408 -20.90 9.91 -3.67
C ASP A 408 -19.51 10.12 -4.29
N PHE A 409 -18.78 9.00 -4.44
CA PHE A 409 -17.46 9.00 -5.08
C PHE A 409 -17.47 9.52 -6.53
N PRO A 410 -18.41 9.13 -7.42
CA PRO A 410 -18.49 9.67 -8.78
C PRO A 410 -18.64 11.20 -8.84
N ALA A 411 -19.46 11.77 -7.97
CA ALA A 411 -19.68 13.22 -7.91
C ALA A 411 -18.40 13.96 -7.46
N TRP A 412 -17.73 13.47 -6.42
CA TRP A 412 -16.45 13.97 -5.96
C TRP A 412 -15.38 13.85 -7.04
N ALA A 413 -15.22 12.67 -7.64
CA ALA A 413 -14.22 12.40 -8.67
C ALA A 413 -14.41 13.29 -9.91
N LYS A 414 -15.65 13.55 -10.32
CA LYS A 414 -15.98 14.47 -11.42
C LYS A 414 -15.54 15.90 -11.10
N ARG A 415 -15.78 16.37 -9.87
CA ARG A 415 -15.40 17.72 -9.43
C ARG A 415 -13.88 17.90 -9.46
N LEU A 416 -13.13 16.93 -8.93
CA LEU A 416 -11.67 16.98 -8.96
C LEU A 416 -11.12 16.87 -10.38
N ALA A 417 -11.65 15.96 -11.18
CA ALA A 417 -11.26 15.78 -12.58
C ALA A 417 -11.50 17.03 -13.44
N SER A 418 -12.53 17.81 -13.14
CA SER A 418 -12.80 19.08 -13.81
C SER A 418 -12.04 20.28 -13.23
N HIS A 419 -11.15 20.06 -12.24
CA HIS A 419 -10.41 21.11 -11.51
C HIS A 419 -11.34 22.15 -10.84
N ASP A 420 -12.57 21.79 -10.52
CA ASP A 420 -13.55 22.65 -9.83
C ASP A 420 -13.46 22.50 -8.30
N PHE A 421 -12.31 22.78 -7.75
CA PHE A 421 -12.03 22.80 -6.31
C PHE A 421 -10.95 23.82 -6.00
N ASP A 422 -10.84 24.24 -4.74
CA ASP A 422 -9.71 25.01 -4.24
C ASP A 422 -8.74 24.07 -3.51
N MET A 423 -9.22 23.35 -2.51
CA MET A 423 -8.48 22.33 -1.75
C MET A 423 -9.26 21.03 -1.70
N SER A 424 -8.57 19.90 -1.64
CA SER A 424 -9.21 18.59 -1.46
C SER A 424 -8.46 17.71 -0.49
N MET A 425 -9.19 17.23 0.54
CA MET A 425 -8.73 16.12 1.38
C MET A 425 -8.95 14.80 0.64
N ASP A 426 -7.88 14.06 0.41
CA ASP A 426 -7.91 12.83 -0.35
C ASP A 426 -7.04 11.74 0.29
N LEU A 427 -7.33 10.51 -0.13
CA LEU A 427 -6.57 9.31 0.18
C LEU A 427 -6.02 8.73 -1.12
N VAL A 428 -4.72 8.57 -1.19
CA VAL A 428 -4.05 8.05 -2.39
C VAL A 428 -3.21 6.83 -2.09
N PHE A 429 -3.11 5.95 -3.09
CA PHE A 429 -2.21 4.79 -3.06
C PHE A 429 -1.07 5.02 -4.05
N ASN A 430 0.17 4.96 -3.56
CA ASN A 430 1.37 5.20 -4.38
C ASN A 430 1.96 3.91 -4.99
N TRP A 431 1.44 2.73 -4.66
CA TRP A 431 1.75 1.46 -5.30
C TRP A 431 3.26 1.16 -5.42
N GLY A 432 4.01 1.51 -4.38
CA GLY A 432 5.40 1.13 -4.16
C GLY A 432 6.42 1.90 -4.98
N ASP A 433 6.59 1.61 -6.26
CA ASP A 433 7.57 2.34 -7.06
C ASP A 433 7.02 3.71 -7.51
N PRO A 434 7.79 4.81 -7.36
CA PRO A 434 7.34 6.13 -7.76
C PRO A 434 6.86 6.25 -9.22
N ILE A 435 7.38 5.45 -10.15
CA ILE A 435 6.91 5.41 -11.54
C ILE A 435 5.43 5.02 -11.59
N ILE A 436 4.97 4.11 -10.73
CA ILE A 436 3.60 3.58 -10.75
C ILE A 436 2.64 4.60 -10.14
N GLY A 437 2.96 5.16 -8.97
CA GLY A 437 2.03 5.97 -8.19
C GLY A 437 2.32 7.46 -8.13
N VAL A 438 3.61 7.85 -8.06
CA VAL A 438 4.00 9.24 -7.83
C VAL A 438 4.08 10.05 -9.13
N HIS A 439 4.67 9.48 -10.19
CA HIS A 439 4.78 10.19 -11.49
C HIS A 439 3.43 10.68 -11.99
N ARG A 440 2.37 9.89 -11.85
CA ARG A 440 1.02 10.28 -12.30
C ARG A 440 0.49 11.54 -11.60
N THR A 441 0.94 11.78 -10.37
CA THR A 441 0.48 12.90 -9.53
C THR A 441 1.22 14.20 -9.83
N TYR A 442 2.50 14.13 -10.22
CA TYR A 442 3.35 15.33 -10.30
C TYR A 442 3.83 15.70 -11.68
N LEU A 443 3.88 14.77 -12.65
CA LEU A 443 4.25 15.14 -14.03
C LEU A 443 3.24 16.12 -14.62
N SER A 444 3.73 17.22 -15.22
CA SER A 444 2.87 18.22 -15.86
C SER A 444 2.07 17.66 -17.03
N THR A 445 2.61 16.63 -17.72
CA THR A 445 1.92 15.89 -18.79
C THR A 445 0.70 15.10 -18.29
N ASN A 446 0.53 14.96 -16.98
CA ASN A 446 -0.61 14.31 -16.33
C ASN A 446 -1.64 15.27 -15.73
N ILE A 447 -1.57 16.57 -16.07
CA ILE A 447 -2.69 17.51 -15.86
C ILE A 447 -3.80 17.10 -16.84
N LYS A 448 -4.71 16.24 -16.38
CA LYS A 448 -5.76 15.60 -17.18
C LYS A 448 -7.07 15.59 -16.40
N PRO A 449 -8.22 15.59 -17.08
CA PRO A 449 -9.53 15.50 -16.43
C PRO A 449 -9.83 14.07 -15.90
N ILE A 450 -8.91 13.53 -15.12
CA ILE A 450 -8.98 12.19 -14.52
C ILE A 450 -8.54 12.29 -13.06
N VAL A 451 -9.37 11.79 -12.14
CA VAL A 451 -9.05 11.74 -10.72
C VAL A 451 -7.76 10.93 -10.46
N TRP A 452 -7.00 11.32 -9.44
CA TRP A 452 -5.70 10.74 -9.07
C TRP A 452 -4.60 10.82 -10.16
N THR A 453 -4.73 11.77 -11.07
CA THR A 453 -3.63 12.28 -11.88
C THR A 453 -3.14 13.59 -11.25
N ASN A 454 -2.50 14.47 -12.01
CA ASN A 454 -2.09 15.80 -11.53
C ASN A 454 -3.30 16.76 -11.49
N THR A 455 -4.30 16.46 -10.66
CA THR A 455 -5.54 17.26 -10.53
C THR A 455 -5.28 18.60 -9.87
N GLN A 456 -4.21 18.75 -9.10
CA GLN A 456 -3.76 20.02 -8.50
C GLN A 456 -3.17 21.00 -9.51
N SER A 457 -3.05 20.64 -10.79
CA SER A 457 -2.52 21.48 -11.88
C SER A 457 -1.10 21.98 -11.64
N TYR A 458 -0.28 21.21 -10.93
CA TYR A 458 1.10 21.55 -10.64
C TYR A 458 1.99 21.33 -11.85
N ALA A 459 2.78 22.34 -12.21
CA ALA A 459 3.72 22.26 -13.32
C ALA A 459 5.07 22.85 -12.91
N ASN A 460 6.11 22.02 -12.93
CA ASN A 460 7.49 22.43 -12.70
C ASN A 460 8.42 21.63 -13.62
N PRO A 461 9.05 22.27 -14.62
CA PRO A 461 9.94 21.58 -15.58
C PRO A 461 11.09 20.83 -14.91
N LYS A 462 11.58 21.30 -13.74
CA LYS A 462 12.65 20.59 -13.01
C LYS A 462 12.13 19.31 -12.38
N VAL A 463 10.91 19.31 -11.87
CA VAL A 463 10.25 18.11 -11.34
C VAL A 463 10.00 17.10 -12.46
N ASP A 464 9.53 17.56 -13.63
CA ASP A 464 9.33 16.70 -14.79
C ASP A 464 10.65 16.04 -15.23
N GLU A 465 11.75 16.82 -15.32
CA GLU A 465 13.08 16.30 -15.62
C GLU A 465 13.53 15.23 -14.60
N LEU A 466 13.42 15.54 -13.31
CA LEU A 466 13.85 14.64 -12.23
C LEU A 466 13.09 13.32 -12.26
N LEU A 467 11.76 13.37 -12.39
CA LEU A 467 10.91 12.18 -12.43
C LEU A 467 11.17 11.33 -13.68
N ASN A 468 11.26 11.97 -14.87
CA ASN A 468 11.54 11.25 -16.11
C ASN A 468 12.94 10.61 -16.10
N THR A 469 13.95 11.32 -15.56
CA THR A 469 15.30 10.76 -15.43
C THR A 469 15.32 9.60 -14.44
N ALA A 470 14.73 9.77 -13.22
CA ALA A 470 14.66 8.69 -12.25
C ALA A 470 13.90 7.47 -12.80
N GLY A 471 12.87 7.70 -13.61
CA GLY A 471 12.08 6.64 -14.24
C GLY A 471 12.84 5.83 -15.27
N SER A 472 13.92 6.37 -15.84
CA SER A 472 14.71 5.75 -16.89
C SER A 472 16.05 5.15 -16.43
N LEU A 473 16.40 5.29 -15.15
CA LEU A 473 17.64 4.72 -14.59
C LEU A 473 17.40 3.31 -14.04
N ALA A 474 18.33 2.39 -14.30
CA ALA A 474 18.31 1.04 -13.73
C ALA A 474 18.82 1.00 -12.28
N ASP A 475 19.85 1.79 -11.97
CA ASP A 475 20.51 1.81 -10.66
C ASP A 475 19.61 2.44 -9.57
N PRO A 476 19.23 1.69 -8.52
CA PRO A 476 18.35 2.19 -7.46
C PRO A 476 18.96 3.35 -6.67
N THR A 477 20.30 3.40 -6.53
CA THR A 477 20.99 4.47 -5.78
C THR A 477 20.91 5.79 -6.55
N GLN A 478 21.16 5.75 -7.85
CA GLN A 478 21.00 6.91 -8.70
C GLN A 478 19.53 7.38 -8.73
N ARG A 479 18.58 6.47 -8.91
CA ARG A 479 17.14 6.78 -8.82
C ARG A 479 16.80 7.50 -7.52
N LYS A 480 17.30 6.99 -6.39
CA LYS A 480 17.06 7.57 -5.07
C LYS A 480 17.54 9.01 -4.96
N ALA A 481 18.69 9.36 -5.56
CA ALA A 481 19.21 10.72 -5.56
C ALA A 481 18.29 11.71 -6.29
N TYR A 482 17.75 11.30 -7.45
CA TYR A 482 16.78 12.10 -8.20
C TYR A 482 15.47 12.26 -7.44
N TYR A 483 14.94 11.17 -6.87
CA TYR A 483 13.72 11.22 -6.05
C TYR A 483 13.93 12.02 -4.76
N ALA A 484 15.12 12.05 -4.18
CA ALA A 484 15.43 12.90 -3.03
C ALA A 484 15.30 14.39 -3.38
N THR A 485 15.85 14.80 -4.53
CA THR A 485 15.73 16.18 -5.02
C THR A 485 14.29 16.53 -5.34
N PHE A 486 13.57 15.65 -6.03
CA PHE A 486 12.13 15.79 -6.30
C PHE A 486 11.34 16.02 -5.01
N GLN A 487 11.51 15.15 -4.00
CA GLN A 487 10.78 15.25 -2.74
C GLN A 487 11.03 16.59 -2.03
N LYS A 488 12.26 17.10 -2.03
CA LYS A 488 12.60 18.40 -1.46
C LYS A 488 11.88 19.55 -2.18
N ILE A 489 11.83 19.52 -3.52
CA ILE A 489 11.14 20.56 -4.29
C ILE A 489 9.64 20.54 -4.01
N VAL A 490 8.98 19.38 -4.07
CA VAL A 490 7.52 19.34 -3.90
C VAL A 490 7.07 19.60 -2.46
N THR A 491 7.92 19.32 -1.48
CA THR A 491 7.63 19.71 -0.08
C THR A 491 7.91 21.20 0.19
N ASP A 492 8.77 21.86 -0.59
CA ASP A 492 8.94 23.32 -0.52
C ASP A 492 7.86 24.06 -1.31
N GLU A 493 7.52 23.62 -2.50
CA GLU A 493 6.52 24.29 -3.35
C GLU A 493 5.06 23.96 -2.98
N LEU A 494 4.84 22.90 -2.20
CA LEU A 494 3.55 22.50 -1.63
C LEU A 494 2.38 22.46 -2.63
N PRO A 495 2.45 21.73 -3.74
CA PRO A 495 1.22 21.42 -4.47
C PRO A 495 0.27 20.56 -3.64
N ILE A 496 0.81 19.85 -2.67
CA ILE A 496 0.12 18.95 -1.74
C ILE A 496 0.75 19.09 -0.36
N GLU A 497 -0.05 19.28 0.67
CA GLU A 497 0.35 19.10 2.07
C GLU A 497 0.07 17.66 2.49
N PHE A 498 1.14 16.93 2.83
CA PHE A 498 1.05 15.54 3.28
C PHE A 498 0.65 15.52 4.76
N ILE A 499 -0.41 14.80 5.09
CA ILE A 499 -0.96 14.78 6.46
C ILE A 499 -0.42 13.58 7.24
N ASN A 500 -0.79 12.37 6.82
CA ASN A 500 -0.38 11.14 7.49
C ASN A 500 -0.42 9.91 6.57
N GLN A 501 0.31 8.86 6.95
CA GLN A 501 0.03 7.53 6.44
C GLN A 501 -1.33 7.09 6.98
N VAL A 502 -2.15 6.50 6.11
CA VAL A 502 -3.46 5.97 6.50
C VAL A 502 -3.27 4.87 7.55
N PRO A 503 -3.98 4.90 8.68
CA PRO A 503 -3.75 3.97 9.78
C PRO A 503 -4.35 2.59 9.52
N TYR A 504 -4.07 2.00 8.36
CA TYR A 504 -4.53 0.64 8.08
C TYR A 504 -3.93 -0.35 9.05
N HIS A 505 -4.79 -1.19 9.59
CA HIS A 505 -4.42 -2.32 10.45
C HIS A 505 -5.12 -3.58 9.97
N THR A 506 -4.42 -4.69 10.11
CA THR A 506 -5.05 -6.01 10.09
C THR A 506 -5.31 -6.43 11.52
N ILE A 507 -6.58 -6.64 11.84
CA ILE A 507 -7.02 -7.22 13.11
C ILE A 507 -7.25 -8.71 12.87
N ALA A 508 -6.57 -9.57 13.61
CA ALA A 508 -6.70 -11.00 13.44
C ALA A 508 -6.90 -11.72 14.78
N SER A 509 -7.72 -12.74 14.79
CA SER A 509 -7.76 -13.68 15.93
C SER A 509 -6.37 -14.28 16.15
N LYS A 510 -5.92 -14.42 17.40
CA LYS A 510 -4.66 -15.10 17.73
C LYS A 510 -4.63 -16.57 17.30
N LYS A 511 -5.78 -17.14 16.93
CA LYS A 511 -5.88 -18.46 16.31
C LYS A 511 -5.37 -18.47 14.86
N VAL A 512 -5.24 -17.31 14.21
CA VAL A 512 -4.65 -17.20 12.87
C VAL A 512 -3.14 -17.15 13.00
N GLY A 513 -2.46 -18.13 12.46
CA GLY A 513 -1.01 -18.17 12.34
C GLY A 513 -0.56 -17.55 11.03
N ASN A 514 0.61 -16.93 11.06
CA ASN A 514 1.27 -16.34 9.89
C ASN A 514 0.43 -15.29 9.13
N VAL A 515 -0.19 -14.35 9.87
CA VAL A 515 -0.89 -13.22 9.27
C VAL A 515 0.07 -12.48 8.33
N PRO A 516 -0.30 -12.23 7.05
CA PRO A 516 0.62 -11.65 6.07
C PRO A 516 1.09 -10.25 6.46
N THR A 517 2.42 -10.05 6.52
CA THR A 517 3.09 -8.79 6.84
C THR A 517 4.11 -8.35 5.80
N THR A 518 4.12 -9.00 4.62
CA THR A 518 4.94 -8.56 3.48
C THR A 518 4.53 -7.14 3.06
N ILE A 519 5.25 -6.50 2.15
CA ILE A 519 4.84 -5.15 1.68
C ILE A 519 3.41 -5.10 1.15
N TRP A 520 2.87 -6.23 0.68
CA TRP A 520 1.50 -6.35 0.16
C TRP A 520 0.48 -6.83 1.21
N GLY A 521 0.93 -7.38 2.35
CA GLY A 521 0.08 -7.84 3.45
C GLY A 521 -1.17 -8.59 3.02
N PRO A 522 -2.38 -8.04 3.27
CA PRO A 522 -3.64 -8.70 2.89
C PRO A 522 -3.83 -8.90 1.38
N LEU A 523 -3.04 -8.23 0.54
CA LEU A 523 -2.99 -8.43 -0.91
C LEU A 523 -1.93 -9.44 -1.33
N SER A 524 -1.33 -10.18 -0.39
CA SER A 524 -0.45 -11.31 -0.66
C SER A 524 -1.26 -12.62 -0.77
N PRO A 525 -0.71 -13.65 -1.41
CA PRO A 525 -1.26 -14.99 -1.31
C PRO A 525 -1.30 -15.48 0.15
N LEU A 526 -2.38 -16.17 0.51
CA LEU A 526 -2.62 -16.71 1.87
C LEU A 526 -2.17 -18.18 1.99
N ASP A 527 -1.31 -18.64 1.10
CA ASP A 527 -0.84 -20.03 1.06
C ASP A 527 -0.07 -20.47 2.32
N GLU A 528 0.48 -19.50 3.06
CA GLU A 528 1.21 -19.73 4.31
C GLU A 528 0.39 -19.45 5.59
N VAL A 529 -0.84 -18.98 5.45
CA VAL A 529 -1.73 -18.75 6.59
C VAL A 529 -2.33 -20.06 7.06
N TYR A 530 -2.43 -20.25 8.38
CA TYR A 530 -3.01 -21.44 9.00
C TYR A 530 -3.83 -21.10 10.24
N LEU A 531 -4.63 -22.05 10.71
CA LEU A 531 -5.33 -21.97 11.99
C LEU A 531 -4.58 -22.83 13.02
N LYS A 532 -4.31 -22.24 14.20
CA LYS A 532 -3.63 -22.88 15.33
C LYS A 532 -4.50 -23.92 16.01
#